data_d7376985f216c78e97ce6667fe195f59
#
_entry.id   d7376985f216c78e97ce6667fe195f59
#
_cell.length_a   1.000
_cell.length_b   1.000
_cell.length_c   1.000
_cell.angle_alpha   90.00
_cell.angle_beta   90.00
_cell.angle_gamma   90.00
#
_symmetry.space_group_name_H-M   'P 1'
#
loop_
_entity.id
_entity.type
_entity.pdbx_description
1 polymer ?
#
loop_
_entity_poly.entity_id
_entity_poly.type
_entity_poly.pdbx_seq_one_letter_code
_entity_poly.pdbx_strand_id
1 'polypeptide(L)'
;MKRLLLLLFAAAATACGGPYGAGIPAGYEPLLDAALADTPRADSLRALLRETPRDERAAMAWLIAWMPRGDRDTMSLDLLRENVRYACCAREEFPWTKALPDSVFLNEVLPYAVVDEVRDAWRRDLYERLAPRVAGCRELAAALDTVNRILPAVVGVEYNTLREKTNQSPAESMRQGMASCTGLSVLLVDALRAVGIPARFAGTAAWHDNRGNHSWTEVWIDGAWHFTEYYQPWALDRAWYLADAGQAVAGDRNHAIYAVSFHPTGDWFPMVWSEQSRDVHAVDVTQRYVDTYEAFASDAERQGTHVKVALRMFRDRRHASQSGDRVAANVDVFRDGEQMGGGRTAGPLQDMNDVLSFLLEKNSSYLFRYENARGELTELTVEVGDEPLTVDAYME
;
A
#
# COMPACT_ATOMS: atom_id res chain seq x y z
N MET A 1 -19.28 16.03 -17.60
CA MET A 1 -19.25 17.03 -16.52
C MET A 1 -20.19 16.61 -15.40
N LYS A 2 -19.73 15.76 -14.48
CA LYS A 2 -20.46 15.41 -13.24
C LYS A 2 -19.84 16.23 -12.11
N ARG A 3 -20.63 17.13 -11.55
CA ARG A 3 -20.23 17.99 -10.43
C ARG A 3 -20.10 17.13 -9.17
N LEU A 4 -18.88 17.00 -8.68
CA LEU A 4 -18.58 16.46 -7.36
C LEU A 4 -19.12 17.46 -6.33
N LEU A 5 -20.15 17.09 -5.58
CA LEU A 5 -20.65 17.89 -4.45
C LEU A 5 -19.66 17.72 -3.29
N LEU A 6 -18.75 18.67 -3.11
CA LEU A 6 -18.02 18.83 -1.84
C LEU A 6 -19.02 19.37 -0.80
N LEU A 7 -19.46 18.51 0.11
CA LEU A 7 -20.20 18.92 1.30
C LEU A 7 -19.19 19.50 2.32
N LEU A 8 -19.09 20.81 2.35
CA LEU A 8 -18.46 21.56 3.42
C LEU A 8 -19.37 21.46 4.67
N PHE A 9 -18.95 20.73 5.68
CA PHE A 9 -19.64 20.67 6.97
C PHE A 9 -19.20 21.84 7.85
N ALA A 10 -20.08 22.81 7.99
CA ALA A 10 -20.02 23.82 9.05
C ALA A 10 -20.56 23.18 10.34
N ALA A 11 -19.73 23.07 11.38
CA ALA A 11 -20.13 22.55 12.68
C ALA A 11 -21.07 23.54 13.38
N ALA A 12 -22.38 23.26 13.37
CA ALA A 12 -23.33 23.85 14.30
C ALA A 12 -23.60 22.85 15.45
N ALA A 13 -23.08 23.17 16.62
CA ALA A 13 -23.32 22.37 17.83
C ALA A 13 -24.76 22.54 18.30
N THR A 14 -25.60 21.53 18.12
CA THR A 14 -26.91 21.46 18.76
C THR A 14 -26.77 20.68 20.09
N ALA A 15 -27.02 21.38 21.19
CA ALA A 15 -27.05 20.84 22.55
C ALA A 15 -28.42 20.22 22.86
N CYS A 16 -28.75 19.10 22.21
CA CYS A 16 -29.78 18.15 22.69
C CYS A 16 -29.35 16.79 22.17
N GLY A 17 -29.15 15.83 23.10
CA GLY A 17 -28.65 14.49 22.74
C GLY A 17 -29.68 13.76 21.88
N GLY A 18 -29.42 13.63 20.59
CA GLY A 18 -30.14 12.74 19.68
C GLY A 18 -30.05 11.27 20.13
N PRO A 19 -30.68 10.33 19.42
CA PRO A 19 -30.75 8.92 19.79
C PRO A 19 -29.38 8.25 20.04
N TYR A 20 -28.32 8.84 19.54
CA TYR A 20 -26.94 8.33 19.62
C TYR A 20 -26.06 9.09 20.64
N GLY A 21 -26.58 10.14 21.30
CA GLY A 21 -25.87 10.97 22.26
C GLY A 21 -25.30 12.27 21.67
N ALA A 22 -24.89 13.18 22.56
CA ALA A 22 -24.33 14.47 22.16
C ALA A 22 -22.91 14.31 21.57
N GLY A 23 -22.54 15.16 20.60
CA GLY A 23 -21.19 15.16 19.98
C GLY A 23 -21.12 14.47 18.61
N ILE A 24 -22.23 13.91 18.14
CA ILE A 24 -22.31 13.35 16.78
C ILE A 24 -22.71 14.47 15.80
N PRO A 25 -22.00 14.66 14.68
CA PRO A 25 -22.38 15.61 13.65
C PRO A 25 -23.78 15.28 13.09
N ALA A 26 -24.63 16.28 12.88
CA ALA A 26 -26.03 16.11 12.45
C ALA A 26 -26.17 15.25 11.17
N GLY A 27 -25.22 15.32 10.25
CA GLY A 27 -25.21 14.52 9.01
C GLY A 27 -24.96 13.01 9.22
N TYR A 28 -24.55 12.58 10.42
CA TYR A 28 -24.28 11.15 10.70
C TYR A 28 -25.51 10.38 11.17
N GLU A 29 -26.53 11.04 11.68
CA GLU A 29 -27.74 10.35 12.19
C GLU A 29 -28.40 9.49 11.10
N PRO A 30 -28.70 9.98 9.88
CA PRO A 30 -29.27 9.15 8.84
C PRO A 30 -28.39 7.99 8.39
N LEU A 31 -27.04 8.18 8.40
CA LEU A 31 -26.08 7.13 8.06
C LEU A 31 -26.07 6.03 9.11
N LEU A 32 -26.11 6.39 10.40
CA LEU A 32 -26.22 5.47 11.51
C LEU A 32 -27.54 4.72 11.50
N ASP A 33 -28.67 5.41 11.22
CA ASP A 33 -29.97 4.78 11.10
C ASP A 33 -29.97 3.72 10.01
N ALA A 34 -29.42 4.01 8.84
CA ALA A 34 -29.29 3.06 7.75
C ALA A 34 -28.37 1.87 8.13
N ALA A 35 -27.19 2.16 8.69
CA ALA A 35 -26.25 1.13 9.10
C ALA A 35 -26.79 0.21 10.19
N LEU A 36 -27.52 0.75 11.16
CA LEU A 36 -28.07 0.00 12.28
C LEU A 36 -29.40 -0.70 11.98
N ALA A 37 -30.10 -0.33 10.91
CA ALA A 37 -31.30 -1.04 10.47
C ALA A 37 -31.00 -2.47 9.98
N ASP A 38 -29.80 -2.72 9.51
CA ASP A 38 -29.38 -3.96 8.84
C ASP A 38 -28.39 -4.79 9.68
N THR A 39 -28.45 -4.70 11.00
CA THR A 39 -27.61 -5.51 11.90
C THR A 39 -28.40 -6.02 13.12
N PRO A 40 -28.21 -7.29 13.53
CA PRO A 40 -28.81 -7.82 14.75
C PRO A 40 -28.23 -7.17 16.02
N ARG A 41 -27.13 -6.41 15.91
CA ARG A 41 -26.43 -5.78 17.04
C ARG A 41 -26.75 -4.31 17.22
N ALA A 42 -27.80 -3.79 16.56
CA ALA A 42 -28.16 -2.37 16.58
C ALA A 42 -28.18 -1.76 18.00
N ASP A 43 -28.79 -2.45 18.97
CA ASP A 43 -28.90 -1.94 20.34
C ASP A 43 -27.56 -1.90 21.08
N SER A 44 -26.67 -2.88 20.84
CA SER A 44 -25.32 -2.91 21.41
C SER A 44 -24.47 -1.78 20.84
N LEU A 45 -24.57 -1.53 19.54
CA LEU A 45 -23.84 -0.43 18.86
C LEU A 45 -24.39 0.95 19.26
N ARG A 46 -25.70 1.09 19.48
CA ARG A 46 -26.29 2.31 20.05
C ARG A 46 -25.80 2.57 21.47
N ALA A 47 -25.71 1.49 22.29
CA ALA A 47 -25.17 1.60 23.64
C ALA A 47 -23.71 2.01 23.62
N LEU A 48 -22.88 1.38 22.74
CA LEU A 48 -21.48 1.75 22.52
C LEU A 48 -21.32 3.24 22.19
N LEU A 49 -22.11 3.77 21.25
CA LEU A 49 -22.09 5.20 20.90
C LEU A 49 -22.38 6.10 22.10
N ARG A 50 -23.39 5.77 22.92
CA ARG A 50 -23.73 6.57 24.10
C ARG A 50 -22.66 6.51 25.19
N GLU A 51 -22.02 5.37 25.36
CA GLU A 51 -20.95 5.12 26.34
C GLU A 51 -19.61 5.74 25.92
N THR A 52 -19.38 5.92 24.62
CA THR A 52 -18.15 6.52 24.07
C THR A 52 -18.01 7.97 24.57
N PRO A 53 -16.84 8.41 25.02
CA PRO A 53 -16.57 9.80 25.39
C PRO A 53 -17.01 10.78 24.29
N ARG A 54 -17.47 11.96 24.71
CA ARG A 54 -18.10 12.93 23.79
C ARG A 54 -17.17 13.37 22.65
N ASP A 55 -15.92 13.53 22.95
CA ASP A 55 -14.83 13.93 22.03
C ASP A 55 -14.43 12.81 21.04
N GLU A 56 -14.60 11.54 21.42
CA GLU A 56 -14.34 10.38 20.57
C GLU A 56 -15.59 9.92 19.79
N ARG A 57 -16.78 10.40 20.17
CA ARG A 57 -18.06 9.87 19.68
C ARG A 57 -18.28 10.07 18.17
N ALA A 58 -17.80 11.17 17.62
CA ALA A 58 -17.86 11.41 16.17
C ALA A 58 -17.03 10.39 15.38
N ALA A 59 -15.86 10.03 15.88
CA ALA A 59 -15.01 8.99 15.29
C ALA A 59 -15.66 7.60 15.36
N MET A 60 -16.23 7.24 16.52
CA MET A 60 -16.98 5.99 16.69
C MET A 60 -18.19 5.95 15.74
N ALA A 61 -18.94 7.03 15.64
CA ALA A 61 -20.08 7.13 14.75
C ALA A 61 -19.71 6.93 13.28
N TRP A 62 -18.60 7.52 12.87
CA TRP A 62 -18.08 7.37 11.52
C TRP A 62 -17.68 5.92 11.21
N LEU A 63 -16.96 5.24 12.10
CA LEU A 63 -16.62 3.82 11.93
C LEU A 63 -17.87 2.95 11.81
N ILE A 64 -18.84 3.10 12.70
CA ILE A 64 -20.07 2.29 12.67
C ILE A 64 -20.88 2.54 11.39
N ALA A 65 -20.91 3.77 10.91
CA ALA A 65 -21.63 4.10 9.69
C ALA A 65 -21.02 3.44 8.43
N TRP A 66 -19.69 3.32 8.37
CA TRP A 66 -18.99 2.91 7.15
C TRP A 66 -18.32 1.53 7.23
N MET A 67 -18.26 0.90 8.40
CA MET A 67 -17.67 -0.42 8.55
C MET A 67 -18.41 -1.47 7.72
N PRO A 68 -17.72 -2.50 7.20
CA PRO A 68 -18.34 -3.62 6.52
C PRO A 68 -19.44 -4.26 7.37
N ARG A 69 -20.49 -4.75 6.72
CA ARG A 69 -21.60 -5.41 7.42
C ARG A 69 -21.12 -6.57 8.28
N GLY A 70 -20.22 -7.43 7.77
CA GLY A 70 -19.69 -8.56 8.54
C GLY A 70 -19.01 -8.11 9.83
N ASP A 71 -18.23 -7.04 9.79
CA ASP A 71 -17.58 -6.46 10.98
C ASP A 71 -18.62 -5.87 11.94
N ARG A 72 -19.64 -5.19 11.43
CA ARG A 72 -20.75 -4.64 12.22
C ARG A 72 -21.50 -5.72 12.99
N ASP A 73 -21.68 -6.89 12.37
CA ASP A 73 -22.40 -8.02 12.95
C ASP A 73 -21.58 -8.81 13.96
N THR A 74 -20.25 -8.84 13.84
CA THR A 74 -19.40 -9.79 14.58
C THR A 74 -18.28 -9.17 15.42
N MET A 75 -17.78 -7.97 15.06
CA MET A 75 -16.59 -7.39 15.67
C MET A 75 -16.76 -7.10 17.18
N SER A 76 -15.71 -7.30 17.96
CA SER A 76 -15.69 -6.97 19.38
C SER A 76 -15.92 -5.49 19.63
N LEU A 77 -16.84 -5.15 20.54
CA LEU A 77 -17.08 -3.77 20.97
C LEU A 77 -15.86 -3.19 21.69
N ASP A 78 -15.11 -4.01 22.39
CA ASP A 78 -13.90 -3.58 23.10
C ASP A 78 -12.79 -3.25 22.12
N LEU A 79 -12.68 -4.00 21.01
CA LEU A 79 -11.75 -3.67 19.93
C LEU A 79 -12.12 -2.32 19.30
N LEU A 80 -13.39 -2.04 19.05
CA LEU A 80 -13.83 -0.74 18.54
C LEU A 80 -13.51 0.39 19.54
N ARG A 81 -13.75 0.21 20.83
CA ARG A 81 -13.42 1.19 21.88
C ARG A 81 -11.93 1.47 21.91
N GLU A 82 -11.12 0.41 21.96
CA GLU A 82 -9.66 0.54 22.00
C GLU A 82 -9.13 1.25 20.74
N ASN A 83 -9.61 0.85 19.57
CA ASN A 83 -9.21 1.46 18.30
C ASN A 83 -9.49 2.97 18.26
N VAL A 84 -10.72 3.39 18.58
CA VAL A 84 -11.10 4.81 18.58
C VAL A 84 -10.30 5.59 19.61
N ARG A 85 -10.18 5.07 20.83
CA ARG A 85 -9.41 5.71 21.90
C ARG A 85 -7.97 5.98 21.48
N TYR A 86 -7.23 4.98 20.99
CA TYR A 86 -5.83 5.16 20.65
C TYR A 86 -5.62 6.00 19.36
N ALA A 87 -6.57 5.97 18.43
CA ALA A 87 -6.55 6.89 17.31
C ALA A 87 -6.73 8.35 17.76
N CYS A 88 -7.65 8.61 18.67
CA CYS A 88 -7.86 9.94 19.26
C CYS A 88 -6.66 10.37 20.12
N CYS A 89 -6.08 9.47 20.93
CA CYS A 89 -4.84 9.74 21.65
C CYS A 89 -3.72 10.17 20.72
N ALA A 90 -3.50 9.46 19.61
CA ALA A 90 -2.51 9.85 18.62
C ALA A 90 -2.80 11.22 18.02
N ARG A 91 -4.09 11.54 17.79
CA ARG A 91 -4.50 12.86 17.29
C ARG A 91 -4.20 13.99 18.29
N GLU A 92 -4.36 13.74 19.57
CA GLU A 92 -4.07 14.72 20.63
C GLU A 92 -2.59 14.86 20.92
N GLU A 93 -1.81 13.79 20.77
CA GLU A 93 -0.40 13.77 21.13
C GLU A 93 0.49 14.34 20.02
N PHE A 94 0.28 13.92 18.78
CA PHE A 94 1.21 14.22 17.69
C PHE A 94 0.83 15.48 16.90
N PRO A 95 1.78 16.42 16.68
CA PRO A 95 1.50 17.67 15.99
C PRO A 95 1.05 17.47 14.55
N TRP A 96 1.59 16.46 13.83
CA TRP A 96 1.20 16.15 12.46
C TRP A 96 -0.24 15.64 12.36
N THR A 97 -0.71 14.88 13.35
CA THR A 97 -2.09 14.37 13.35
C THR A 97 -3.11 15.45 13.71
N LYS A 98 -2.75 16.37 14.62
CA LYS A 98 -3.57 17.55 14.95
C LYS A 98 -3.86 18.43 13.74
N ALA A 99 -2.88 18.55 12.85
CA ALA A 99 -2.98 19.40 11.65
C ALA A 99 -3.81 18.76 10.53
N LEU A 100 -4.15 17.47 10.62
CA LEU A 100 -4.88 16.76 9.56
C LEU A 100 -6.32 17.28 9.42
N PRO A 101 -6.83 17.39 8.18
CA PRO A 101 -8.25 17.51 7.93
C PRO A 101 -9.01 16.33 8.53
N ASP A 102 -10.21 16.57 9.05
CA ASP A 102 -11.05 15.50 9.63
C ASP A 102 -11.30 14.35 8.66
N SER A 103 -11.51 14.64 7.38
CA SER A 103 -11.69 13.61 6.34
C SER A 103 -10.49 12.68 6.20
N VAL A 104 -9.27 13.21 6.29
CA VAL A 104 -8.04 12.43 6.22
C VAL A 104 -7.85 11.61 7.50
N PHE A 105 -8.05 12.22 8.67
CA PHE A 105 -8.00 11.49 9.94
C PHE A 105 -8.98 10.32 9.97
N LEU A 106 -10.23 10.56 9.59
CA LEU A 106 -11.30 9.57 9.65
C LEU A 106 -11.07 8.41 8.67
N ASN A 107 -10.59 8.68 7.46
CA ASN A 107 -10.43 7.64 6.45
C ASN A 107 -9.05 6.95 6.46
N GLU A 108 -7.99 7.63 6.92
CA GLU A 108 -6.61 7.19 6.71
C GLU A 108 -5.84 6.92 8.02
N VAL A 109 -6.38 7.37 9.18
CA VAL A 109 -5.77 7.11 10.50
C VAL A 109 -6.68 6.26 11.37
N LEU A 110 -7.96 6.60 11.45
CA LEU A 110 -8.94 5.97 12.34
C LEU A 110 -9.26 4.50 12.04
N PRO A 111 -9.31 4.01 10.77
CA PRO A 111 -9.74 2.65 10.48
C PRO A 111 -8.94 1.58 11.23
N TYR A 112 -9.66 0.56 11.71
CA TYR A 112 -9.14 -0.59 12.45
C TYR A 112 -8.62 -1.71 11.54
N ALA A 113 -8.86 -1.59 10.25
CA ALA A 113 -8.52 -2.56 9.23
C ALA A 113 -7.94 -1.89 7.99
N VAL A 114 -7.19 -2.63 7.21
CA VAL A 114 -6.52 -2.18 6.00
C VAL A 114 -7.18 -2.80 4.76
N VAL A 115 -7.31 -4.13 4.73
CA VAL A 115 -8.00 -4.90 3.68
C VAL A 115 -9.03 -5.85 4.34
N ASP A 116 -8.96 -7.14 4.06
CA ASP A 116 -9.83 -8.18 4.60
C ASP A 116 -9.12 -9.11 5.62
N GLU A 117 -8.01 -8.64 6.21
CA GLU A 117 -7.27 -9.36 7.23
C GLU A 117 -8.12 -9.63 8.49
N VAL A 118 -7.73 -10.60 9.29
CA VAL A 118 -8.38 -10.86 10.59
C VAL A 118 -8.33 -9.60 11.45
N ARG A 119 -9.48 -9.22 12.05
CA ARG A 119 -9.59 -8.06 12.92
C ARG A 119 -8.95 -8.38 14.28
N ASP A 120 -7.82 -7.77 14.57
CA ASP A 120 -7.10 -7.93 15.84
C ASP A 120 -6.84 -6.59 16.55
N ALA A 121 -6.39 -6.66 17.80
CA ALA A 121 -6.19 -5.48 18.66
C ALA A 121 -4.76 -4.91 18.49
N TRP A 122 -4.33 -4.65 17.26
CA TRP A 122 -2.98 -4.19 16.94
C TRP A 122 -2.66 -2.77 17.42
N ARG A 123 -3.65 -1.87 17.43
CA ARG A 123 -3.42 -0.42 17.55
C ARG A 123 -2.75 -0.04 18.86
N ARG A 124 -3.22 -0.57 19.97
CA ARG A 124 -2.65 -0.30 21.30
C ARG A 124 -1.20 -0.77 21.39
N ASP A 125 -0.93 -2.02 21.02
CA ASP A 125 0.41 -2.61 21.08
C ASP A 125 1.41 -1.82 20.22
N LEU A 126 1.06 -1.51 18.98
CA LEU A 126 1.91 -0.71 18.09
C LEU A 126 2.07 0.74 18.59
N TYR A 127 1.03 1.36 19.12
CA TYR A 127 1.12 2.68 19.72
C TYR A 127 2.11 2.69 20.90
N GLU A 128 1.96 1.78 21.86
CA GLU A 128 2.83 1.69 23.04
C GLU A 128 4.30 1.43 22.68
N ARG A 129 4.57 0.72 21.60
CA ARG A 129 5.92 0.46 21.10
C ARG A 129 6.51 1.62 20.31
N LEU A 130 5.72 2.32 19.51
CA LEU A 130 6.22 3.29 18.53
C LEU A 130 6.12 4.74 19.02
N ALA A 131 5.09 5.11 19.80
CA ALA A 131 4.91 6.49 20.28
C ALA A 131 6.14 7.06 21.00
N PRO A 132 6.80 6.33 21.92
CA PRO A 132 8.02 6.84 22.56
C PRO A 132 9.19 7.08 21.58
N ARG A 133 9.19 6.39 20.46
CA ARG A 133 10.26 6.47 19.44
C ARG A 133 10.11 7.69 18.52
N VAL A 134 8.86 8.12 18.29
CA VAL A 134 8.54 9.29 17.46
C VAL A 134 8.23 10.55 18.28
N ALA A 135 8.21 10.48 19.61
CA ALA A 135 7.86 11.60 20.49
C ALA A 135 8.75 12.84 20.31
N GLY A 136 10.01 12.66 19.84
CA GLY A 136 10.93 13.75 19.52
C GLY A 136 10.73 14.37 18.12
N CYS A 137 9.94 13.76 17.26
CA CYS A 137 9.69 14.27 15.90
C CYS A 137 8.70 15.44 15.95
N ARG A 138 8.92 16.43 15.13
CA ARG A 138 8.02 17.58 14.97
C ARG A 138 7.24 17.53 13.67
N GLU A 139 7.84 16.94 12.64
CA GLU A 139 7.32 16.85 11.29
C GLU A 139 6.91 15.41 10.98
N LEU A 140 5.85 15.24 10.19
CA LEU A 140 5.33 13.94 9.77
C LEU A 140 6.40 13.11 9.05
N ALA A 141 7.14 13.72 8.12
CA ALA A 141 8.17 13.03 7.36
C ALA A 141 9.28 12.44 8.24
N ALA A 142 9.68 13.14 9.32
CA ALA A 142 10.66 12.63 10.29
C ALA A 142 10.11 11.45 11.11
N ALA A 143 8.82 11.51 11.48
CA ALA A 143 8.16 10.41 12.17
C ALA A 143 8.01 9.18 11.26
N LEU A 144 7.63 9.36 10.00
CA LEU A 144 7.56 8.31 8.99
C LEU A 144 8.91 7.61 8.78
N ASP A 145 9.98 8.38 8.55
CA ASP A 145 11.34 7.83 8.38
C ASP A 145 11.77 7.03 9.63
N THR A 146 11.45 7.56 10.82
CA THR A 146 11.72 6.85 12.07
C THR A 146 10.98 5.51 12.13
N VAL A 147 9.66 5.50 11.88
CA VAL A 147 8.86 4.26 11.92
C VAL A 147 9.37 3.26 10.89
N ASN A 148 9.54 3.64 9.63
CA ASN A 148 10.03 2.74 8.58
C ASN A 148 11.36 2.07 8.95
N ARG A 149 12.28 2.84 9.51
CA ARG A 149 13.63 2.36 9.87
C ARG A 149 13.62 1.36 11.03
N ILE A 150 12.76 1.59 12.04
CA ILE A 150 12.79 0.77 13.26
C ILE A 150 11.77 -0.37 13.25
N LEU A 151 10.72 -0.29 12.44
CA LEU A 151 9.60 -1.23 12.48
C LEU A 151 10.03 -2.69 12.37
N PRO A 152 10.92 -3.09 11.42
CA PRO A 152 11.35 -4.49 11.32
C PRO A 152 11.93 -5.04 12.63
N ALA A 153 12.77 -4.25 13.29
CA ALA A 153 13.37 -4.64 14.57
C ALA A 153 12.37 -4.62 15.74
N VAL A 154 11.36 -3.74 15.69
CA VAL A 154 10.34 -3.63 16.76
C VAL A 154 9.37 -4.81 16.72
N VAL A 155 8.99 -5.27 15.52
CA VAL A 155 7.96 -6.32 15.35
C VAL A 155 8.55 -7.68 15.03
N GLY A 156 9.79 -7.78 14.56
CA GLY A 156 10.48 -9.03 14.23
C GLY A 156 9.85 -9.76 13.04
N VAL A 157 9.33 -9.04 12.04
CA VAL A 157 8.66 -9.62 10.87
C VAL A 157 9.48 -9.37 9.61
N GLU A 158 9.66 -10.42 8.81
CA GLU A 158 10.42 -10.38 7.57
C GLU A 158 9.60 -10.90 6.39
N TYR A 159 9.97 -10.51 5.16
CA TYR A 159 9.36 -11.08 3.97
C TYR A 159 9.69 -12.54 3.84
N ASN A 160 8.67 -13.39 3.66
CA ASN A 160 8.88 -14.82 3.41
C ASN A 160 7.69 -15.43 2.67
N THR A 161 7.97 -16.22 1.65
CA THR A 161 6.96 -16.95 0.89
C THR A 161 6.34 -18.13 1.64
N LEU A 162 6.94 -18.56 2.74
CA LEU A 162 6.45 -19.66 3.60
C LEU A 162 5.39 -19.22 4.63
N ARG A 163 4.95 -17.95 4.60
CA ARG A 163 3.85 -17.44 5.44
C ARG A 163 2.58 -18.27 5.26
N GLU A 164 1.73 -18.32 6.30
CA GLU A 164 0.49 -19.13 6.30
C GLU A 164 -0.55 -18.63 5.27
N LYS A 165 -0.68 -17.32 5.09
CA LYS A 165 -1.63 -16.71 4.13
C LYS A 165 -1.13 -15.36 3.62
N THR A 166 -1.76 -14.83 2.57
CA THR A 166 -1.35 -13.58 1.93
C THR A 166 -1.67 -12.36 2.81
N ASN A 167 -2.91 -12.23 3.28
CA ASN A 167 -3.48 -11.09 4.00
C ASN A 167 -3.39 -11.29 5.53
N GLN A 168 -2.18 -11.54 6.03
CA GLN A 168 -1.97 -11.67 7.47
C GLN A 168 -2.23 -10.35 8.20
N SER A 169 -2.91 -10.43 9.34
CA SER A 169 -3.03 -9.31 10.28
C SER A 169 -1.69 -9.04 10.99
N PRO A 170 -1.52 -7.89 11.67
CA PRO A 170 -0.33 -7.62 12.47
C PRO A 170 -0.01 -8.72 13.49
N ALA A 171 -1.00 -9.22 14.23
CA ALA A 171 -0.78 -10.28 15.22
C ALA A 171 -0.36 -11.60 14.56
N GLU A 172 -0.93 -11.95 13.41
CA GLU A 172 -0.55 -13.16 12.66
C GLU A 172 0.89 -13.04 12.13
N SER A 173 1.25 -11.88 11.57
CA SER A 173 2.58 -11.61 11.06
C SER A 173 3.64 -11.65 12.16
N MET A 174 3.40 -10.97 13.29
CA MET A 174 4.32 -10.99 14.44
C MET A 174 4.45 -12.38 15.07
N ARG A 175 3.35 -13.16 15.16
CA ARG A 175 3.40 -14.54 15.67
C ARG A 175 4.30 -15.45 14.82
N GLN A 176 4.26 -15.27 13.50
CA GLN A 176 5.03 -16.09 12.57
C GLN A 176 6.45 -15.55 12.34
N GLY A 177 6.72 -14.29 12.64
CA GLY A 177 7.97 -13.60 12.28
C GLY A 177 8.14 -13.43 10.76
N MET A 178 7.06 -13.61 9.99
CA MET A 178 7.10 -13.56 8.53
C MET A 178 5.77 -13.13 7.91
N ALA A 179 5.83 -12.48 6.75
CA ALA A 179 4.66 -12.10 5.97
C ALA A 179 4.98 -11.98 4.47
N SER A 180 3.94 -11.89 3.64
CA SER A 180 4.04 -11.50 2.23
C SER A 180 4.16 -9.97 2.09
N CYS A 181 4.35 -9.47 0.86
CA CYS A 181 4.24 -8.03 0.58
C CYS A 181 2.91 -7.44 1.07
N THR A 182 1.80 -8.18 0.93
CA THR A 182 0.49 -7.77 1.46
C THR A 182 0.50 -7.67 2.99
N GLY A 183 0.93 -8.70 3.70
CA GLY A 183 0.99 -8.69 5.17
C GLY A 183 1.96 -7.64 5.73
N LEU A 184 3.10 -7.42 5.07
CA LEU A 184 4.05 -6.36 5.43
C LEU A 184 3.45 -4.96 5.20
N SER A 185 2.69 -4.77 4.11
CA SER A 185 2.00 -3.50 3.85
C SER A 185 0.88 -3.24 4.85
N VAL A 186 0.10 -4.26 5.22
CA VAL A 186 -0.90 -4.17 6.31
C VAL A 186 -0.23 -3.75 7.61
N LEU A 187 0.86 -4.41 7.99
CA LEU A 187 1.60 -4.12 9.22
C LEU A 187 2.18 -2.70 9.22
N LEU A 188 2.73 -2.22 8.10
CA LEU A 188 3.26 -0.87 7.99
C LEU A 188 2.15 0.18 8.06
N VAL A 189 1.03 0.00 7.36
CA VAL A 189 -0.13 0.91 7.42
C VAL A 189 -0.63 1.02 8.87
N ASP A 190 -0.79 -0.10 9.57
CA ASP A 190 -1.28 -0.12 10.95
C ASP A 190 -0.27 0.51 11.91
N ALA A 191 1.04 0.27 11.72
CA ALA A 191 2.09 0.91 12.51
C ALA A 191 2.11 2.45 12.34
N LEU A 192 1.95 2.93 11.11
CA LEU A 192 1.86 4.36 10.80
C LEU A 192 0.58 4.98 11.41
N ARG A 193 -0.57 4.32 11.23
CA ARG A 193 -1.85 4.74 11.82
C ARG A 193 -1.81 4.77 13.34
N ALA A 194 -1.06 3.87 13.98
CA ALA A 194 -0.91 3.83 15.43
C ALA A 194 -0.30 5.11 15.99
N VAL A 195 0.63 5.73 15.27
CA VAL A 195 1.24 7.01 15.64
C VAL A 195 0.67 8.20 14.87
N GLY A 196 -0.54 8.07 14.36
CA GLY A 196 -1.29 9.15 13.74
C GLY A 196 -0.80 9.61 12.36
N ILE A 197 0.02 8.81 11.67
CA ILE A 197 0.43 9.08 10.30
C ILE A 197 -0.63 8.51 9.36
N PRO A 198 -1.24 9.34 8.48
CA PRO A 198 -2.28 8.88 7.58
C PRO A 198 -1.66 7.99 6.49
N ALA A 199 -2.11 6.76 6.44
CA ALA A 199 -1.59 5.73 5.55
C ALA A 199 -2.70 4.84 5.00
N ARG A 200 -2.48 4.33 3.78
CA ARG A 200 -3.36 3.36 3.15
C ARG A 200 -2.57 2.33 2.34
N PHE A 201 -3.21 1.25 2.07
CA PHE A 201 -2.69 0.16 1.25
C PHE A 201 -2.87 0.49 -0.22
N ALA A 202 -1.85 0.21 -1.03
CA ALA A 202 -1.92 0.29 -2.47
C ALA A 202 -1.34 -0.97 -3.11
N GLY A 203 -1.71 -1.24 -4.36
CA GLY A 203 -1.19 -2.40 -5.08
C GLY A 203 -1.84 -2.62 -6.43
N THR A 204 -1.32 -3.62 -7.13
CA THR A 204 -1.85 -4.12 -8.40
C THR A 204 -2.10 -5.63 -8.32
N ALA A 205 -3.13 -6.11 -8.99
CA ALA A 205 -3.43 -7.55 -9.08
C ALA A 205 -2.42 -8.30 -9.96
N ALA A 206 -1.90 -7.63 -10.99
CA ALA A 206 -0.81 -8.14 -11.80
C ALA A 206 -0.01 -6.98 -12.40
N TRP A 207 1.30 -7.13 -12.51
CA TRP A 207 2.10 -6.24 -13.33
C TRP A 207 1.67 -6.33 -14.80
N HIS A 208 1.96 -5.29 -15.57
CA HIS A 208 1.62 -5.19 -16.99
C HIS A 208 2.06 -6.42 -17.83
N ASP A 209 3.09 -7.13 -17.40
CA ASP A 209 3.65 -8.35 -18.02
C ASP A 209 3.19 -9.67 -17.36
N ASN A 210 2.24 -9.61 -16.44
CA ASN A 210 1.66 -10.75 -15.72
C ASN A 210 2.65 -11.55 -14.86
N ARG A 211 3.73 -10.94 -14.36
CA ARG A 211 4.68 -11.57 -13.43
C ARG A 211 4.10 -11.85 -12.04
N GLY A 212 2.95 -11.33 -11.71
CA GLY A 212 2.30 -11.45 -10.40
C GLY A 212 1.83 -10.11 -9.86
N ASN A 213 1.37 -10.12 -8.62
CA ASN A 213 0.87 -8.95 -7.90
C ASN A 213 1.95 -8.34 -7.01
N HIS A 214 1.76 -7.08 -6.63
CA HIS A 214 2.52 -6.44 -5.56
C HIS A 214 1.64 -5.50 -4.75
N SER A 215 2.06 -5.28 -3.49
CA SER A 215 1.36 -4.42 -2.54
C SER A 215 2.37 -3.60 -1.75
N TRP A 216 2.01 -2.35 -1.47
CA TRP A 216 2.83 -1.38 -0.74
C TRP A 216 1.97 -0.40 0.06
N THR A 217 2.58 0.62 0.62
CA THR A 217 1.93 1.63 1.46
C THR A 217 1.98 3.00 0.81
N GLU A 218 0.87 3.73 0.86
CA GLU A 218 0.83 5.17 0.58
C GLU A 218 0.63 5.95 1.86
N VAL A 219 1.25 7.12 1.94
CA VAL A 219 1.19 8.05 3.07
C VAL A 219 0.78 9.44 2.60
N TRP A 220 -0.05 10.13 3.39
CA TRP A 220 -0.50 11.48 3.10
C TRP A 220 0.40 12.50 3.78
N ILE A 221 1.13 13.29 3.00
CA ILE A 221 2.06 14.32 3.48
C ILE A 221 1.80 15.61 2.72
N ASP A 222 1.66 16.71 3.42
CA ASP A 222 1.54 18.07 2.86
C ASP A 222 0.48 18.22 1.77
N GLY A 223 -0.61 17.49 1.88
CA GLY A 223 -1.73 17.55 0.93
C GLY A 223 -1.61 16.62 -0.27
N ALA A 224 -0.61 15.74 -0.32
CA ALA A 224 -0.39 14.79 -1.41
C ALA A 224 -0.16 13.36 -0.90
N TRP A 225 -0.43 12.39 -1.78
CA TRP A 225 -0.09 11.00 -1.55
C TRP A 225 1.30 10.69 -2.08
N HIS A 226 2.10 10.04 -1.23
CA HIS A 226 3.42 9.50 -1.54
C HIS A 226 3.44 8.01 -1.27
N PHE A 227 4.27 7.25 -1.98
CA PHE A 227 4.40 5.83 -1.69
C PHE A 227 5.73 5.49 -1.02
N THR A 228 5.67 4.45 -0.22
CA THR A 228 6.77 3.81 0.49
C THR A 228 6.45 2.33 0.67
N GLU A 229 7.39 1.52 1.13
CA GLU A 229 7.11 0.14 1.51
C GLU A 229 7.90 -0.26 2.76
N TYR A 230 7.58 -1.41 3.28
CA TYR A 230 8.30 -2.01 4.40
C TYR A 230 9.76 -2.27 3.99
N TYR A 231 10.72 -2.00 4.87
CA TYR A 231 12.16 -1.97 4.58
C TYR A 231 12.61 -0.88 3.61
N GLN A 232 11.89 0.20 3.49
CA GLN A 232 12.14 1.20 2.47
C GLN A 232 13.51 1.89 2.64
N PRO A 233 14.53 1.56 1.84
CA PRO A 233 15.82 2.27 1.82
C PRO A 233 15.79 3.52 0.93
N TRP A 234 14.70 3.71 0.18
CA TRP A 234 14.53 4.71 -0.86
C TRP A 234 13.89 5.99 -0.32
N ALA A 235 14.11 7.09 -0.99
CA ALA A 235 13.28 8.27 -0.81
C ALA A 235 11.82 7.98 -1.18
N LEU A 236 10.88 8.74 -0.63
CA LEU A 236 9.47 8.65 -1.03
C LEU A 236 9.33 8.78 -2.55
N ASP A 237 8.35 8.08 -3.10
CA ASP A 237 8.08 8.00 -4.55
C ASP A 237 9.24 7.38 -5.35
N ARG A 238 10.04 6.58 -4.69
CA ARG A 238 11.09 5.74 -5.28
C ARG A 238 10.95 4.32 -4.76
N ALA A 239 10.97 3.34 -5.64
CA ALA A 239 10.95 1.93 -5.31
C ALA A 239 11.43 1.11 -6.53
N TRP A 240 11.84 -0.13 -6.29
CA TRP A 240 12.25 -1.06 -7.34
C TRP A 240 11.16 -1.28 -8.40
N TYR A 241 9.89 -1.20 -8.00
CA TYR A 241 8.75 -1.41 -8.88
C TYR A 241 8.30 -0.15 -9.64
N LEU A 242 8.95 1.00 -9.49
CA LEU A 242 8.49 2.25 -10.10
C LEU A 242 8.37 2.16 -11.63
N ALA A 243 9.29 1.47 -12.28
CA ALA A 243 9.25 1.28 -13.74
C ALA A 243 8.07 0.39 -14.17
N ASP A 244 7.74 -0.64 -13.39
CA ASP A 244 6.56 -1.48 -13.63
C ASP A 244 5.26 -0.71 -13.36
N ALA A 245 5.23 0.06 -12.29
CA ALA A 245 4.10 0.93 -11.95
C ALA A 245 3.85 2.01 -13.02
N GLY A 246 4.90 2.50 -13.67
CA GLY A 246 4.82 3.42 -14.80
C GLY A 246 4.24 2.81 -16.08
N GLN A 247 4.14 1.49 -16.14
CA GLN A 247 3.53 0.74 -17.25
C GLN A 247 2.13 0.21 -16.92
N ALA A 248 1.60 0.54 -15.75
CA ALA A 248 0.26 0.18 -15.34
C ALA A 248 -0.80 0.83 -16.25
N VAL A 249 -1.95 0.19 -16.39
CA VAL A 249 -3.00 0.60 -17.33
C VAL A 249 -4.25 1.02 -16.55
N ALA A 250 -4.51 2.32 -16.51
CA ALA A 250 -5.68 2.87 -15.82
C ALA A 250 -6.98 2.27 -16.33
N GLY A 251 -7.88 1.89 -15.41
CA GLY A 251 -9.15 1.27 -15.73
C GLY A 251 -9.07 -0.23 -16.10
N ASP A 252 -7.89 -0.80 -16.29
CA ASP A 252 -7.74 -2.25 -16.44
C ASP A 252 -7.75 -2.90 -15.06
N ARG A 253 -8.70 -3.80 -14.83
CA ARG A 253 -8.91 -4.40 -13.51
C ARG A 253 -7.71 -5.17 -12.97
N ASN A 254 -6.91 -5.75 -13.84
CA ASN A 254 -5.75 -6.55 -13.47
C ASN A 254 -4.46 -5.72 -13.38
N HIS A 255 -4.29 -4.75 -14.28
CA HIS A 255 -3.02 -4.04 -14.48
C HIS A 255 -3.05 -2.60 -13.96
N ALA A 256 -4.18 -2.13 -13.43
CA ALA A 256 -4.26 -0.83 -12.76
C ALA A 256 -3.72 -0.91 -11.33
N ILE A 257 -3.34 0.23 -10.80
CA ILE A 257 -2.95 0.40 -9.41
C ILE A 257 -4.14 0.98 -8.63
N TYR A 258 -4.53 0.26 -7.60
CA TYR A 258 -5.62 0.68 -6.70
C TYR A 258 -5.08 1.04 -5.32
N ALA A 259 -5.65 2.07 -4.72
CA ALA A 259 -5.43 2.41 -3.32
C ALA A 259 -6.72 2.23 -2.52
N VAL A 260 -6.62 1.58 -1.37
CA VAL A 260 -7.76 1.24 -0.50
C VAL A 260 -8.32 2.49 0.17
N SER A 261 -9.63 2.50 0.36
CA SER A 261 -10.37 3.48 1.15
C SER A 261 -11.33 2.76 2.11
N PHE A 262 -11.41 3.21 3.35
CA PHE A 262 -12.42 2.68 4.28
C PHE A 262 -13.83 3.22 3.93
N HIS A 263 -13.90 4.47 3.48
CA HIS A 263 -15.14 5.06 2.99
C HIS A 263 -15.48 4.50 1.61
N PRO A 264 -16.76 4.16 1.33
CA PRO A 264 -17.20 3.71 0.02
C PRO A 264 -16.85 4.65 -1.13
N THR A 265 -16.25 4.12 -2.18
CA THR A 265 -15.81 4.85 -3.38
C THR A 265 -16.64 4.53 -4.62
N GLY A 266 -17.41 3.44 -4.58
CA GLY A 266 -18.11 2.87 -5.73
C GLY A 266 -17.26 1.87 -6.53
N ASP A 267 -16.01 1.66 -6.13
CA ASP A 267 -15.10 0.64 -6.67
C ASP A 267 -14.45 -0.15 -5.51
N TRP A 268 -13.72 -1.21 -5.83
CA TRP A 268 -13.12 -2.12 -4.84
C TRP A 268 -11.70 -2.53 -5.23
N PHE A 269 -10.90 -2.94 -4.25
CA PHE A 269 -9.54 -3.44 -4.46
C PHE A 269 -9.57 -4.84 -5.11
N PRO A 270 -8.77 -5.11 -6.16
CA PRO A 270 -8.71 -6.41 -6.84
C PRO A 270 -7.84 -7.39 -6.05
N MET A 271 -8.41 -8.03 -5.02
CA MET A 271 -7.70 -8.98 -4.17
C MET A 271 -7.45 -10.31 -4.88
N VAL A 272 -6.20 -10.64 -5.19
CA VAL A 272 -5.82 -11.91 -5.85
C VAL A 272 -6.06 -13.14 -4.97
N TRP A 273 -6.13 -12.97 -3.66
CA TRP A 273 -6.45 -14.03 -2.69
C TRP A 273 -7.96 -14.18 -2.43
N SER A 274 -8.78 -13.28 -2.94
CA SER A 274 -10.23 -13.25 -2.79
C SER A 274 -10.89 -12.51 -3.96
N GLU A 275 -10.74 -13.02 -5.17
CA GLU A 275 -11.09 -12.34 -6.43
C GLU A 275 -12.56 -11.89 -6.53
N GLN A 276 -13.47 -12.60 -5.86
CA GLN A 276 -14.89 -12.29 -5.89
C GLN A 276 -15.33 -11.28 -4.82
N SER A 277 -14.49 -10.98 -3.85
CA SER A 277 -14.82 -10.00 -2.80
C SER A 277 -14.97 -8.59 -3.37
N ARG A 278 -15.92 -7.85 -2.79
CA ARG A 278 -16.19 -6.43 -3.10
C ARG A 278 -16.26 -5.61 -1.81
N ASP A 279 -15.74 -6.15 -0.71
CA ASP A 279 -15.88 -5.59 0.62
C ASP A 279 -14.80 -4.54 0.96
N VAL A 280 -13.72 -4.50 0.17
CA VAL A 280 -12.62 -3.54 0.35
C VAL A 280 -12.73 -2.45 -0.72
N HIS A 281 -13.19 -1.27 -0.33
CA HIS A 281 -13.32 -0.14 -1.26
C HIS A 281 -11.95 0.39 -1.70
N ALA A 282 -11.86 0.87 -2.94
CA ALA A 282 -10.63 1.39 -3.50
C ALA A 282 -10.87 2.48 -4.55
N VAL A 283 -9.81 3.19 -4.88
CA VAL A 283 -9.76 4.15 -6.00
C VAL A 283 -8.63 3.76 -6.94
N ASP A 284 -8.86 3.89 -8.25
CA ASP A 284 -7.81 3.77 -9.26
C ASP A 284 -6.87 4.99 -9.15
N VAL A 285 -5.61 4.72 -8.87
CA VAL A 285 -4.56 5.75 -8.70
C VAL A 285 -3.44 5.61 -9.73
N THR A 286 -3.65 4.80 -10.75
CA THR A 286 -2.67 4.42 -11.78
C THR A 286 -1.98 5.62 -12.39
N GLN A 287 -2.75 6.64 -12.79
CA GLN A 287 -2.18 7.79 -13.51
C GLN A 287 -1.08 8.50 -12.70
N ARG A 288 -1.21 8.57 -11.38
CA ARG A 288 -0.19 9.18 -10.54
C ARG A 288 1.15 8.42 -10.60
N TYR A 289 1.13 7.09 -10.67
CA TYR A 289 2.33 6.27 -10.80
C TYR A 289 2.96 6.41 -12.18
N VAL A 290 2.13 6.45 -13.22
CA VAL A 290 2.60 6.73 -14.60
C VAL A 290 3.29 8.08 -14.65
N ASP A 291 2.63 9.15 -14.15
CA ASP A 291 3.19 10.51 -14.13
C ASP A 291 4.49 10.57 -13.29
N THR A 292 4.56 9.86 -12.17
CA THR A 292 5.76 9.81 -11.32
C THR A 292 6.92 9.14 -12.03
N TYR A 293 6.69 8.04 -12.74
CA TYR A 293 7.72 7.38 -13.51
C TYR A 293 8.19 8.22 -14.70
N GLU A 294 7.27 8.84 -15.46
CA GLU A 294 7.58 9.73 -16.58
C GLU A 294 8.44 10.92 -16.13
N ALA A 295 8.08 11.52 -14.98
CA ALA A 295 8.88 12.60 -14.40
C ALA A 295 10.29 12.11 -14.03
N PHE A 296 10.41 10.95 -13.40
CA PHE A 296 11.70 10.35 -13.07
C PHE A 296 12.54 10.08 -14.32
N ALA A 297 11.97 9.45 -15.33
CA ALA A 297 12.67 9.12 -16.58
C ALA A 297 13.14 10.37 -17.33
N SER A 298 12.26 11.39 -17.40
CA SER A 298 12.60 12.67 -18.01
C SER A 298 13.72 13.41 -17.26
N ASP A 299 13.72 13.39 -15.95
CA ASP A 299 14.78 13.98 -15.13
C ASP A 299 16.11 13.24 -15.29
N ALA A 300 16.08 11.92 -15.31
CA ALA A 300 17.26 11.08 -15.51
C ALA A 300 17.89 11.32 -16.88
N GLU A 301 17.08 11.47 -17.94
CA GLU A 301 17.53 11.82 -19.29
C GLU A 301 18.14 13.21 -19.32
N ARG A 302 17.45 14.22 -18.77
CA ARG A 302 17.92 15.62 -18.75
C ARG A 302 19.23 15.78 -17.98
N GLN A 303 19.40 15.04 -16.89
CA GLN A 303 20.63 15.05 -16.08
C GLN A 303 21.73 14.18 -16.69
N GLY A 304 21.40 13.30 -17.63
CA GLY A 304 22.33 12.36 -18.25
C GLY A 304 22.92 11.33 -17.28
N THR A 305 22.20 11.02 -16.21
CA THR A 305 22.65 10.12 -15.12
C THR A 305 22.36 8.65 -15.40
N HIS A 306 21.43 8.34 -16.29
CA HIS A 306 21.00 6.98 -16.59
C HIS A 306 21.10 6.68 -18.08
N VAL A 307 21.14 5.38 -18.39
CA VAL A 307 21.08 4.86 -19.76
C VAL A 307 20.10 3.71 -19.86
N LYS A 308 19.57 3.49 -21.06
CA LYS A 308 18.71 2.35 -21.36
C LYS A 308 19.55 1.09 -21.52
N VAL A 309 19.23 0.07 -20.71
CA VAL A 309 19.80 -1.27 -20.81
C VAL A 309 18.69 -2.22 -21.26
N ALA A 310 18.84 -2.78 -22.46
CA ALA A 310 17.91 -3.74 -23.04
C ALA A 310 18.40 -5.16 -22.76
N LEU A 311 17.48 -6.06 -22.37
CA LEU A 311 17.78 -7.46 -22.09
C LEU A 311 17.01 -8.38 -23.03
N ARG A 312 17.74 -9.26 -23.69
CA ARG A 312 17.17 -10.33 -24.50
C ARG A 312 17.54 -11.67 -23.89
N MET A 313 16.58 -12.57 -23.75
CA MET A 313 16.81 -13.93 -23.24
C MET A 313 16.67 -14.91 -24.40
N PHE A 314 17.65 -15.79 -24.55
CA PHE A 314 17.69 -16.84 -25.56
C PHE A 314 17.82 -18.22 -24.92
N ARG A 315 17.46 -19.26 -25.68
CA ARG A 315 17.56 -20.64 -25.23
C ARG A 315 19.00 -21.02 -24.89
N ASP A 316 19.91 -20.74 -25.82
CA ASP A 316 21.34 -20.98 -25.69
C ASP A 316 22.13 -20.06 -26.65
N ARG A 317 23.46 -20.06 -26.53
CA ARG A 317 24.34 -19.20 -27.35
C ARG A 317 24.34 -19.53 -28.86
N ARG A 318 23.97 -20.75 -29.24
CA ARG A 318 23.92 -21.18 -30.64
C ARG A 318 22.66 -20.69 -31.35
N HIS A 319 21.62 -20.44 -30.57
CA HIS A 319 20.30 -20.01 -31.03
C HIS A 319 20.00 -18.59 -30.49
N ALA A 320 20.79 -17.61 -30.87
CA ALA A 320 20.67 -16.23 -30.37
C ALA A 320 20.56 -15.21 -31.53
N SER A 321 20.01 -15.62 -32.68
CA SER A 321 20.01 -14.77 -33.88
C SER A 321 18.63 -14.32 -34.36
N GLN A 322 17.54 -14.99 -33.91
CA GLN A 322 16.19 -14.71 -34.42
C GLN A 322 15.21 -14.55 -33.26
N SER A 323 14.07 -13.87 -33.52
CA SER A 323 13.01 -13.72 -32.52
C SER A 323 12.45 -15.05 -32.03
N GLY A 324 12.35 -16.05 -32.92
CA GLY A 324 11.91 -17.40 -32.57
C GLY A 324 12.80 -18.17 -31.59
N ASP A 325 14.03 -17.69 -31.37
CA ASP A 325 14.98 -18.27 -30.41
C ASP A 325 14.87 -17.63 -29.01
N ARG A 326 14.10 -16.54 -28.89
CA ARG A 326 13.90 -15.86 -27.60
C ARG A 326 13.09 -16.69 -26.63
N VAL A 327 13.32 -16.46 -25.35
CA VAL A 327 12.61 -17.12 -24.24
C VAL A 327 12.03 -16.05 -23.33
N ALA A 328 10.74 -16.19 -23.00
CA ALA A 328 10.11 -15.36 -21.97
C ALA A 328 10.51 -15.88 -20.57
N ALA A 329 11.29 -15.11 -19.84
CA ALA A 329 11.75 -15.43 -18.49
C ALA A 329 11.59 -14.21 -17.58
N ASN A 330 11.30 -14.45 -16.31
CA ASN A 330 11.30 -13.39 -15.29
C ASN A 330 12.75 -13.08 -14.91
N VAL A 331 13.05 -11.80 -14.78
CA VAL A 331 14.38 -11.30 -14.42
C VAL A 331 14.24 -10.22 -13.36
N ASP A 332 15.01 -10.34 -12.30
CA ASP A 332 15.17 -9.32 -11.29
C ASP A 332 16.55 -8.66 -11.42
N VAL A 333 16.61 -7.35 -11.18
CA VAL A 333 17.84 -6.55 -11.27
C VAL A 333 18.22 -6.07 -9.88
N PHE A 334 19.47 -6.31 -9.48
CA PHE A 334 20.00 -5.91 -8.19
C PHE A 334 21.23 -5.02 -8.32
N ARG A 335 21.44 -4.14 -7.33
CA ARG A 335 22.68 -3.43 -7.09
C ARG A 335 22.96 -3.41 -5.59
N ASP A 336 24.18 -3.75 -5.19
CA ASP A 336 24.61 -3.78 -3.79
C ASP A 336 23.70 -4.62 -2.86
N GLY A 337 23.05 -5.66 -3.44
CA GLY A 337 22.12 -6.53 -2.73
C GLY A 337 20.67 -6.05 -2.68
N GLU A 338 20.39 -4.85 -3.18
CA GLU A 338 19.05 -4.27 -3.23
C GLU A 338 18.42 -4.47 -4.60
N GLN A 339 17.12 -4.81 -4.65
CA GLN A 339 16.39 -4.93 -5.90
C GLN A 339 16.14 -3.54 -6.50
N MET A 340 16.54 -3.36 -7.76
CA MET A 340 16.44 -2.10 -8.50
C MET A 340 15.33 -2.12 -9.55
N GLY A 341 14.82 -3.29 -9.88
CA GLY A 341 13.79 -3.49 -10.88
C GLY A 341 13.56 -4.96 -11.17
N GLY A 342 12.68 -5.21 -12.11
CA GLY A 342 12.41 -6.54 -12.62
C GLY A 342 11.58 -6.45 -13.90
N GLY A 343 11.38 -7.58 -14.58
CA GLY A 343 10.59 -7.64 -15.78
C GLY A 343 10.54 -9.03 -16.37
N ARG A 344 9.73 -9.18 -17.41
CA ARG A 344 9.64 -10.42 -18.17
C ARG A 344 10.19 -10.19 -19.57
N THR A 345 11.16 -10.98 -19.98
CA THR A 345 11.72 -10.90 -21.33
C THR A 345 10.72 -11.35 -22.38
N ALA A 346 10.82 -10.78 -23.58
CA ALA A 346 9.98 -11.15 -24.71
C ALA A 346 10.26 -12.59 -25.18
N GLY A 347 9.18 -13.33 -25.48
CA GLY A 347 9.24 -14.70 -25.98
C GLY A 347 9.28 -14.80 -27.51
N PRO A 348 9.19 -16.02 -28.07
CA PRO A 348 9.41 -16.28 -29.48
C PRO A 348 8.33 -15.72 -30.42
N LEU A 349 7.14 -15.41 -29.89
CA LEU A 349 6.00 -14.92 -30.69
C LEU A 349 5.85 -13.40 -30.66
N GLN A 350 6.68 -12.70 -29.90
CA GLN A 350 6.63 -11.23 -29.77
C GLN A 350 7.50 -10.55 -30.83
N ASP A 351 7.17 -9.29 -31.16
CA ASP A 351 7.92 -8.50 -32.14
C ASP A 351 9.39 -8.34 -31.74
N MET A 352 10.27 -8.25 -32.73
CA MET A 352 11.72 -8.07 -32.50
C MET A 352 12.06 -6.81 -31.71
N ASN A 353 11.23 -5.77 -31.83
CA ASN A 353 11.39 -4.50 -31.12
C ASN A 353 10.83 -4.55 -29.69
N ASP A 354 10.10 -5.58 -29.37
CA ASP A 354 9.57 -5.80 -28.01
C ASP A 354 10.69 -6.42 -27.15
N VAL A 355 11.40 -5.57 -26.43
CA VAL A 355 12.58 -5.93 -25.63
C VAL A 355 12.43 -5.35 -24.22
N LEU A 356 12.56 -6.22 -23.21
CA LEU A 356 12.62 -5.77 -21.83
C LEU A 356 13.76 -4.77 -21.65
N SER A 357 13.46 -3.61 -21.09
CA SER A 357 14.44 -2.54 -20.93
C SER A 357 14.34 -1.91 -19.55
N PHE A 358 15.49 -1.55 -19.03
CA PHE A 358 15.65 -0.87 -17.75
C PHE A 358 16.34 0.48 -17.97
N LEU A 359 15.97 1.48 -17.20
CA LEU A 359 16.69 2.75 -17.09
C LEU A 359 17.61 2.65 -15.87
N LEU A 360 18.89 2.40 -16.11
CA LEU A 360 19.89 2.15 -15.07
C LEU A 360 20.92 3.28 -14.98
N GLU A 361 21.42 3.51 -13.79
CA GLU A 361 22.43 4.52 -13.52
C GLU A 361 23.75 4.17 -14.21
N LYS A 362 24.38 5.17 -14.83
CA LYS A 362 25.66 5.05 -15.52
C LYS A 362 26.79 4.69 -14.56
N ASN A 363 27.84 4.07 -15.11
CA ASN A 363 29.06 3.74 -14.40
C ASN A 363 28.83 2.90 -13.14
N SER A 364 27.88 1.97 -13.24
CA SER A 364 27.43 1.11 -12.13
C SER A 364 27.36 -0.35 -12.58
N SER A 365 27.60 -1.25 -11.64
CA SER A 365 27.49 -2.70 -11.84
C SER A 365 26.16 -3.21 -11.31
N TYR A 366 25.49 -4.04 -12.09
CA TYR A 366 24.21 -4.64 -11.74
C TYR A 366 24.25 -6.14 -11.87
N LEU A 367 23.46 -6.83 -11.04
CA LEU A 367 23.29 -8.27 -11.06
C LEU A 367 21.89 -8.59 -11.58
N PHE A 368 21.82 -9.20 -12.76
CA PHE A 368 20.58 -9.71 -13.34
C PHE A 368 20.39 -11.16 -12.91
N ARG A 369 19.29 -11.46 -12.25
CA ARG A 369 18.99 -12.77 -11.66
C ARG A 369 17.76 -13.36 -12.31
N TYR A 370 17.86 -14.63 -12.73
CA TYR A 370 16.77 -15.39 -13.37
C TYR A 370 16.92 -16.89 -13.14
N GLU A 371 15.84 -17.63 -13.31
CA GLU A 371 15.93 -19.10 -13.32
C GLU A 371 16.24 -19.59 -14.72
N ASN A 372 17.23 -20.49 -14.85
CA ASN A 372 17.57 -21.12 -16.12
C ASN A 372 16.60 -22.26 -16.49
N ALA A 373 16.80 -22.93 -17.64
CA ALA A 373 15.92 -24.00 -18.11
C ALA A 373 15.82 -25.22 -17.18
N ARG A 374 16.74 -25.33 -16.20
CA ARG A 374 16.74 -26.40 -15.17
C ARG A 374 16.08 -25.96 -13.87
N GLY A 375 15.58 -24.73 -13.79
CA GLY A 375 15.04 -24.13 -12.56
C GLY A 375 16.14 -23.72 -11.56
N GLU A 376 17.39 -23.59 -12.01
CA GLU A 376 18.51 -23.14 -11.19
C GLU A 376 18.63 -21.62 -11.28
N LEU A 377 18.84 -20.98 -10.13
CA LEU A 377 19.05 -19.55 -10.05
C LEU A 377 20.38 -19.19 -10.74
N THR A 378 20.30 -18.33 -11.74
CA THR A 378 21.44 -17.86 -12.52
C THR A 378 21.62 -16.35 -12.33
N GLU A 379 22.86 -15.91 -12.21
CA GLU A 379 23.24 -14.53 -12.01
C GLU A 379 24.16 -14.06 -13.15
N LEU A 380 23.84 -12.90 -13.73
CA LEU A 380 24.63 -12.26 -14.78
C LEU A 380 25.02 -10.86 -14.31
N THR A 381 26.31 -10.62 -14.16
CA THR A 381 26.82 -9.27 -13.87
C THR A 381 26.86 -8.44 -15.15
N VAL A 382 26.30 -7.24 -15.08
CA VAL A 382 26.21 -6.28 -16.18
C VAL A 382 26.86 -4.96 -15.76
N GLU A 383 27.94 -4.60 -16.43
CA GLU A 383 28.61 -3.30 -16.26
C GLU A 383 27.95 -2.28 -17.18
N VAL A 384 27.34 -1.26 -16.57
CA VAL A 384 26.65 -0.18 -17.28
C VAL A 384 27.59 1.00 -17.43
N GLY A 385 27.96 1.32 -18.66
CA GLY A 385 28.78 2.49 -19.01
C GLY A 385 27.96 3.74 -19.29
N ASP A 386 28.48 4.62 -20.13
CA ASP A 386 27.84 5.91 -20.49
C ASP A 386 26.82 5.79 -21.63
N GLU A 387 26.87 4.72 -22.42
CA GLU A 387 26.04 4.52 -23.60
C GLU A 387 24.98 3.42 -23.42
N PRO A 388 23.85 3.48 -24.13
CA PRO A 388 22.86 2.43 -24.12
C PRO A 388 23.43 1.05 -24.43
N LEU A 389 22.98 0.03 -23.73
CA LEU A 389 23.52 -1.32 -23.81
C LEU A 389 22.41 -2.34 -24.14
N THR A 390 22.74 -3.32 -25.00
CA THR A 390 21.91 -4.51 -25.16
C THR A 390 22.68 -5.72 -24.63
N VAL A 391 22.04 -6.45 -23.73
CA VAL A 391 22.58 -7.64 -23.06
C VAL A 391 21.83 -8.88 -23.56
N ASP A 392 22.58 -9.90 -23.95
CA ASP A 392 22.05 -11.22 -24.29
C ASP A 392 22.32 -12.19 -23.13
N ALA A 393 21.24 -12.75 -22.59
CA ALA A 393 21.27 -13.77 -21.55
C ALA A 393 20.79 -15.12 -22.11
N TYR A 394 21.14 -16.22 -21.44
CA TYR A 394 20.92 -17.56 -21.94
C TYR A 394 20.36 -18.48 -20.86
N MET A 395 19.40 -19.35 -21.24
CA MET A 395 18.74 -20.30 -20.36
C MET A 395 19.55 -21.60 -20.14
N GLU A 396 20.70 -21.74 -20.79
CA GLU A 396 21.58 -22.92 -20.67
C GLU A 396 22.35 -22.96 -19.34
#